data_3e6a6e0025bc7b96aad46e44bdc40d25
#
_entry.id   3e6a6e0025bc7b96aad46e44bdc40d25
#
_cell.length_a   1.000
_cell.length_b   1.000
_cell.length_c   1.000
_cell.angle_alpha   90.00
_cell.angle_beta   90.00
_cell.angle_gamma   90.00
#
_symmetry.space_group_name_H-M   'P 1'
#
loop_
_entity.id
_entity.type
_entity.pdbx_description
1 polymer ?
#
loop_
_entity_poly.entity_id
_entity_poly.type
_entity_poly.pdbx_seq_one_letter_code
_entity_poly.pdbx_strand_id
1 'polypeptide(L)'
;KAISVEKYAKKNKLHFIRFECRGHGKSSGKFEDFTISDWKKDLIDVIDNIAKGPQILVGSSMGGWLMFLAAKARPSKVAGMVGLAAAPDYIDGFYNDLSNKKKEELNKKGFIKYSSYGFSYIVKKKYIIDGRKNKILNKEFKWNKPLILIQGLKDNVVKSYIPEKIVKKVKGNQIQIKLLKNSDHRLSEPFDLKVINECIASAIKKN
;
A
#
# COMPACT_ATOMS: atom_id res chain seq x y z
N LYS A 1 1.23 -1.68 13.67
CA LYS A 1 0.10 -2.19 12.85
C LYS A 1 0.21 -3.69 12.60
N ALA A 2 1.24 -4.16 11.91
CA ALA A 2 1.36 -5.59 11.54
C ALA A 2 1.27 -6.53 12.76
N ILE A 3 1.96 -6.23 13.87
CA ILE A 3 1.87 -7.01 15.12
C ILE A 3 0.45 -6.98 15.70
N SER A 4 -0.26 -5.86 15.61
CA SER A 4 -1.64 -5.77 16.11
C SER A 4 -2.58 -6.65 15.29
N VAL A 5 -2.45 -6.63 13.96
CA VAL A 5 -3.24 -7.49 13.05
C VAL A 5 -2.90 -8.97 13.26
N GLU A 6 -1.64 -9.31 13.47
CA GLU A 6 -1.21 -10.67 13.83
C GLU A 6 -1.86 -11.17 15.12
N LYS A 7 -1.83 -10.35 16.19
CA LYS A 7 -2.49 -10.67 17.47
C LYS A 7 -4.00 -10.84 17.28
N TYR A 8 -4.63 -9.96 16.49
CA TYR A 8 -6.05 -10.05 16.18
C TYR A 8 -6.36 -11.36 15.42
N ALA A 9 -5.59 -11.69 14.40
CA ALA A 9 -5.77 -12.92 13.61
C ALA A 9 -5.63 -14.17 14.51
N LYS A 10 -4.58 -14.23 15.33
CA LYS A 10 -4.38 -15.35 16.29
C LYS A 10 -5.56 -15.51 17.26
N LYS A 11 -6.04 -14.38 17.85
CA LYS A 11 -7.19 -14.41 18.77
C LYS A 11 -8.46 -14.93 18.09
N ASN A 12 -8.65 -14.64 16.81
CA ASN A 12 -9.84 -15.04 16.04
C ASN A 12 -9.62 -16.33 15.21
N LYS A 13 -8.55 -17.06 15.45
CA LYS A 13 -8.21 -18.32 14.74
C LYS A 13 -8.16 -18.17 13.22
N LEU A 14 -7.70 -17.01 12.74
CA LEU A 14 -7.53 -16.71 11.32
C LEU A 14 -6.10 -17.03 10.89
N HIS A 15 -5.95 -17.57 9.68
CA HIS A 15 -4.63 -17.65 9.06
C HIS A 15 -4.10 -16.25 8.77
N PHE A 16 -2.82 -16.03 9.02
CA PHE A 16 -2.18 -14.74 8.85
C PHE A 16 -0.79 -14.90 8.24
N ILE A 17 -0.54 -14.10 7.21
CA ILE A 17 0.77 -14.03 6.56
C ILE A 17 1.26 -12.59 6.64
N ARG A 18 2.48 -12.41 7.12
CA ARG A 18 3.21 -11.15 7.13
C ARG A 18 4.58 -11.40 6.53
N PHE A 19 4.94 -10.59 5.57
CA PHE A 19 6.24 -10.66 4.92
C PHE A 19 6.80 -9.26 4.67
N GLU A 20 8.07 -9.19 4.37
CA GLU A 20 8.77 -7.99 3.98
C GLU A 20 9.24 -8.16 2.54
N CYS A 21 8.91 -7.20 1.67
CA CYS A 21 9.40 -7.20 0.29
C CYS A 21 10.92 -7.11 0.27
N ARG A 22 11.55 -7.62 -0.78
CA ARG A 22 13.00 -7.48 -0.99
C ARG A 22 13.44 -6.03 -0.82
N GLY A 23 14.62 -5.84 -0.21
CA GLY A 23 15.15 -4.51 0.10
C GLY A 23 14.46 -3.80 1.28
N HIS A 24 13.55 -4.45 2.00
CA HIS A 24 12.92 -3.93 3.22
C HIS A 24 13.20 -4.84 4.41
N GLY A 25 13.30 -4.24 5.59
CA GLY A 25 13.49 -4.94 6.86
C GLY A 25 14.64 -5.93 6.84
N LYS A 26 14.35 -7.22 7.07
CA LYS A 26 15.31 -8.31 7.05
C LYS A 26 15.38 -9.07 5.72
N SER A 27 14.55 -8.71 4.73
CA SER A 27 14.58 -9.34 3.41
C SER A 27 15.85 -8.94 2.63
N SER A 28 16.28 -9.82 1.74
CA SER A 28 17.53 -9.65 0.97
C SER A 28 17.51 -8.45 0.03
N GLY A 29 18.71 -7.98 -0.32
CA GLY A 29 18.93 -6.87 -1.26
C GLY A 29 18.82 -5.50 -0.60
N LYS A 30 19.02 -4.45 -1.40
CA LYS A 30 18.90 -3.05 -0.98
C LYS A 30 17.69 -2.41 -1.63
N PHE A 31 17.04 -1.45 -0.97
CA PHE A 31 15.87 -0.74 -1.46
C PHE A 31 16.05 -0.23 -2.91
N GLU A 32 17.21 0.37 -3.19
CA GLU A 32 17.55 0.94 -4.50
C GLU A 32 17.66 -0.09 -5.64
N ASP A 33 17.70 -1.37 -5.34
CA ASP A 33 17.82 -2.42 -6.35
C ASP A 33 16.47 -2.85 -6.92
N PHE A 34 15.38 -2.49 -6.26
CA PHE A 34 14.02 -2.92 -6.59
C PHE A 34 13.12 -1.77 -7.05
N THR A 35 11.98 -2.16 -7.63
CA THR A 35 10.97 -1.27 -8.19
C THR A 35 9.58 -1.72 -7.73
N ILE A 36 8.54 -0.98 -8.10
CA ILE A 36 7.14 -1.35 -7.83
C ILE A 36 6.78 -2.71 -8.46
N SER A 37 7.28 -2.98 -9.67
CA SER A 37 7.08 -4.28 -10.34
C SER A 37 7.71 -5.44 -9.57
N ASP A 38 8.89 -5.24 -9.00
CA ASP A 38 9.57 -6.27 -8.19
C ASP A 38 8.77 -6.58 -6.93
N TRP A 39 8.35 -5.57 -6.18
CA TRP A 39 7.57 -5.74 -4.96
C TRP A 39 6.15 -6.25 -5.21
N LYS A 40 5.55 -5.88 -6.35
CA LYS A 40 4.31 -6.52 -6.82
C LYS A 40 4.52 -8.02 -7.03
N LYS A 41 5.65 -8.40 -7.63
CA LYS A 41 5.99 -9.82 -7.84
C LYS A 41 6.15 -10.53 -6.51
N ASP A 42 6.87 -9.95 -5.54
CA ASP A 42 7.03 -10.53 -4.20
C ASP A 42 5.67 -10.82 -3.54
N LEU A 43 4.72 -9.88 -3.62
CA LEU A 43 3.37 -10.09 -3.08
C LEU A 43 2.60 -11.17 -3.85
N ILE A 44 2.72 -11.21 -5.18
CA ILE A 44 2.08 -12.24 -6.01
C ILE A 44 2.67 -13.61 -5.70
N ASP A 45 3.97 -13.73 -5.52
CA ASP A 45 4.64 -14.99 -5.16
C ASP A 45 4.16 -15.51 -3.80
N VAL A 46 3.92 -14.62 -2.81
CA VAL A 46 3.30 -15.00 -1.53
C VAL A 46 1.85 -15.48 -1.71
N ILE A 47 1.07 -14.76 -2.52
CA ILE A 47 -0.32 -15.15 -2.80
C ILE A 47 -0.40 -16.48 -3.55
N ASP A 48 0.49 -16.72 -4.48
CA ASP A 48 0.44 -17.91 -5.35
C ASP A 48 0.99 -19.15 -4.69
N ASN A 49 2.04 -19.03 -3.86
CA ASN A 49 2.82 -20.17 -3.38
C ASN A 49 2.67 -20.43 -1.87
N ILE A 50 2.25 -19.44 -1.07
CA ILE A 50 2.19 -19.55 0.40
C ILE A 50 0.77 -19.44 0.91
N ALA A 51 -0.02 -18.50 0.38
CA ALA A 51 -1.38 -18.27 0.85
C ALA A 51 -2.33 -19.42 0.43
N LYS A 52 -3.22 -19.81 1.36
CA LYS A 52 -4.24 -20.81 1.10
C LYS A 52 -5.61 -20.14 0.95
N GLY A 53 -6.28 -20.36 -0.18
CA GLY A 53 -7.58 -19.75 -0.48
C GLY A 53 -7.52 -18.24 -0.76
N PRO A 54 -8.67 -17.59 -0.95
CA PRO A 54 -8.76 -16.15 -1.18
C PRO A 54 -8.39 -15.35 0.08
N GLN A 55 -7.61 -14.25 -0.10
CA GLN A 55 -7.02 -13.46 0.97
C GLN A 55 -7.70 -12.09 1.13
N ILE A 56 -7.84 -11.62 2.36
CA ILE A 56 -8.03 -10.20 2.65
C ILE A 56 -6.65 -9.54 2.67
N LEU A 57 -6.37 -8.67 1.71
CA LEU A 57 -5.11 -7.94 1.65
C LEU A 57 -5.18 -6.69 2.53
N VAL A 58 -4.18 -6.51 3.39
CA VAL A 58 -4.02 -5.32 4.23
C VAL A 58 -2.75 -4.60 3.82
N GLY A 59 -2.88 -3.44 3.20
CA GLY A 59 -1.75 -2.68 2.66
C GLY A 59 -1.63 -1.28 3.23
N SER A 60 -0.43 -0.92 3.75
CA SER A 60 -0.16 0.43 4.28
C SER A 60 0.71 1.24 3.33
N SER A 61 0.33 2.50 3.06
CA SER A 61 1.10 3.42 2.21
C SER A 61 1.40 2.79 0.84
N MET A 62 2.67 2.62 0.46
CA MET A 62 3.09 1.89 -0.75
C MET A 62 2.52 0.46 -0.79
N GLY A 63 2.41 -0.22 0.36
CA GLY A 63 1.76 -1.54 0.44
C GLY A 63 0.30 -1.51 0.00
N GLY A 64 -0.41 -0.38 0.18
CA GLY A 64 -1.74 -0.16 -0.37
C GLY A 64 -1.73 -0.10 -1.91
N TRP A 65 -0.70 0.45 -2.53
CA TRP A 65 -0.55 0.39 -3.98
C TRP A 65 -0.31 -1.04 -4.46
N LEU A 66 0.62 -1.76 -3.84
CA LEU A 66 0.90 -3.17 -4.17
C LEU A 66 -0.34 -4.04 -4.01
N MET A 67 -1.15 -3.79 -2.98
CA MET A 67 -2.44 -4.47 -2.75
C MET A 67 -3.38 -4.34 -3.96
N PHE A 68 -3.56 -3.14 -4.52
CA PHE A 68 -4.37 -2.93 -5.72
C PHE A 68 -3.78 -3.62 -6.94
N LEU A 69 -2.47 -3.56 -7.12
CA LEU A 69 -1.78 -4.24 -8.22
C LEU A 69 -1.94 -5.76 -8.16
N ALA A 70 -1.84 -6.34 -6.96
CA ALA A 70 -2.06 -7.77 -6.76
C ALA A 70 -3.52 -8.16 -6.97
N ALA A 71 -4.48 -7.38 -6.46
CA ALA A 71 -5.91 -7.63 -6.67
C ALA A 71 -6.28 -7.59 -8.16
N LYS A 72 -5.67 -6.71 -8.94
CA LYS A 72 -5.84 -6.67 -10.40
C LYS A 72 -5.23 -7.89 -11.08
N ALA A 73 -4.08 -8.37 -10.61
CA ALA A 73 -3.37 -9.49 -11.23
C ALA A 73 -3.94 -10.87 -10.81
N ARG A 74 -4.56 -10.95 -9.62
CA ARG A 74 -5.09 -12.20 -9.03
C ARG A 74 -6.49 -11.98 -8.42
N PRO A 75 -7.49 -11.56 -9.20
CA PRO A 75 -8.79 -11.17 -8.66
C PRO A 75 -9.52 -12.33 -7.97
N SER A 76 -9.35 -13.57 -8.40
CA SER A 76 -9.94 -14.76 -7.76
C SER A 76 -9.29 -15.11 -6.42
N LYS A 77 -8.01 -14.78 -6.23
CA LYS A 77 -7.25 -15.06 -5.00
C LYS A 77 -7.35 -13.93 -3.95
N VAL A 78 -8.01 -12.84 -4.26
CA VAL A 78 -8.23 -11.73 -3.32
C VAL A 78 -9.72 -11.63 -3.00
N ALA A 79 -10.09 -11.82 -1.74
CA ALA A 79 -11.44 -11.74 -1.23
C ALA A 79 -11.85 -10.31 -0.84
N GLY A 80 -10.88 -9.49 -0.39
CA GLY A 80 -11.15 -8.09 -0.03
C GLY A 80 -9.86 -7.32 0.20
N MET A 81 -9.99 -6.01 0.39
CA MET A 81 -8.86 -5.10 0.58
C MET A 81 -9.09 -4.13 1.72
N VAL A 82 -8.07 -3.91 2.57
CA VAL A 82 -8.05 -2.88 3.60
C VAL A 82 -6.81 -2.02 3.40
N GLY A 83 -6.99 -0.79 2.93
CA GLY A 83 -5.92 0.17 2.69
C GLY A 83 -5.71 1.11 3.87
N LEU A 84 -4.49 1.17 4.40
CA LEU A 84 -4.10 2.01 5.52
C LEU A 84 -3.24 3.16 5.00
N ALA A 85 -3.78 4.38 4.95
CA ALA A 85 -3.13 5.51 4.30
C ALA A 85 -2.57 5.10 2.93
N ALA A 86 -3.39 4.40 2.14
CA ALA A 86 -2.96 3.81 0.87
C ALA A 86 -2.53 4.89 -0.13
N ALA A 87 -1.36 4.70 -0.77
CA ALA A 87 -0.73 5.68 -1.65
C ALA A 87 -0.54 5.13 -3.08
N PRO A 88 -1.61 4.72 -3.79
CA PRO A 88 -1.44 4.33 -5.18
C PRO A 88 -0.98 5.51 -6.02
N ASP A 89 -0.13 5.22 -7.00
CA ASP A 89 0.37 6.19 -8.00
C ASP A 89 1.11 7.41 -7.42
N TYR A 90 1.61 7.34 -6.18
CA TYR A 90 2.27 8.47 -5.51
C TYR A 90 3.53 8.94 -6.23
N ILE A 91 4.03 8.17 -7.18
CA ILE A 91 5.32 8.39 -7.82
C ILE A 91 5.43 9.73 -8.56
N ASP A 92 4.32 10.21 -9.16
CA ASP A 92 4.33 11.51 -9.81
C ASP A 92 4.36 12.66 -8.81
N GLY A 93 3.59 12.54 -7.71
CA GLY A 93 3.67 13.51 -6.60
C GLY A 93 5.09 13.58 -6.06
N PHE A 94 5.67 12.41 -5.74
CA PHE A 94 7.05 12.33 -5.29
C PHE A 94 8.03 13.02 -6.25
N TYR A 95 7.94 12.73 -7.56
CA TYR A 95 8.82 13.35 -8.55
C TYR A 95 8.59 14.86 -8.68
N ASN A 96 7.33 15.30 -8.65
CA ASN A 96 6.99 16.73 -8.77
C ASN A 96 7.49 17.54 -7.59
N ASP A 97 7.47 16.96 -6.38
CA ASP A 97 7.93 17.61 -5.14
C ASP A 97 9.48 17.69 -5.03
N LEU A 98 10.21 17.00 -5.91
CA LEU A 98 11.67 17.14 -5.97
C LEU A 98 12.05 18.57 -6.44
N SER A 99 13.06 19.14 -5.81
CA SER A 99 13.68 20.38 -6.30
C SER A 99 14.26 20.21 -7.71
N ASN A 100 14.37 21.30 -8.47
CA ASN A 100 14.96 21.26 -9.81
C ASN A 100 16.37 20.66 -9.79
N LYS A 101 17.19 21.00 -8.80
CA LYS A 101 18.52 20.41 -8.58
C LYS A 101 18.48 18.91 -8.45
N LYS A 102 17.53 18.34 -7.68
CA LYS A 102 17.37 16.90 -7.53
C LYS A 102 16.84 16.23 -8.81
N LYS A 103 15.96 16.87 -9.54
CA LYS A 103 15.50 16.39 -10.86
C LYS A 103 16.64 16.32 -11.87
N GLU A 104 17.50 17.34 -11.91
CA GLU A 104 18.71 17.35 -12.74
C GLU A 104 19.71 16.27 -12.32
N GLU A 105 19.95 16.13 -11.00
CA GLU A 105 20.81 15.08 -10.47
C GLU A 105 20.32 13.68 -10.86
N LEU A 106 19.02 13.42 -10.69
CA LEU A 106 18.39 12.17 -11.09
C LEU A 106 18.54 11.89 -12.58
N ASN A 107 18.43 12.93 -13.41
CA ASN A 107 18.59 12.79 -14.87
C ASN A 107 20.05 12.55 -15.28
N LYS A 108 21.00 13.25 -14.67
CA LYS A 108 22.44 13.15 -15.01
C LYS A 108 23.09 11.89 -14.43
N LYS A 109 22.84 11.59 -13.14
CA LYS A 109 23.49 10.47 -12.44
C LYS A 109 22.66 9.18 -12.43
N GLY A 110 21.38 9.24 -12.77
CA GLY A 110 20.46 8.11 -12.70
C GLY A 110 19.94 7.80 -11.28
N PHE A 111 20.37 8.53 -10.25
CA PHE A 111 19.92 8.37 -8.87
C PHE A 111 20.04 9.66 -8.06
N ILE A 112 19.30 9.72 -6.93
CA ILE A 112 19.40 10.77 -5.92
C ILE A 112 19.43 10.16 -4.51
N LYS A 113 20.06 10.86 -3.56
CA LYS A 113 19.84 10.61 -2.14
C LYS A 113 18.59 11.35 -1.68
N TYR A 114 17.67 10.63 -1.06
CA TYR A 114 16.43 11.15 -0.52
C TYR A 114 16.28 10.77 0.94
N SER A 115 15.95 11.72 1.80
CA SER A 115 15.78 11.47 3.23
C SER A 115 14.31 11.69 3.60
N SER A 116 13.75 10.73 4.35
CA SER A 116 12.38 10.81 4.86
C SER A 116 12.30 10.04 6.19
N TYR A 117 11.60 10.58 7.17
CA TYR A 117 11.41 9.96 8.49
C TYR A 117 12.70 9.53 9.21
N GLY A 118 13.79 10.29 9.04
CA GLY A 118 15.10 9.97 9.64
C GLY A 118 15.88 8.89 8.91
N PHE A 119 15.38 8.37 7.80
CA PHE A 119 16.08 7.40 6.95
C PHE A 119 16.55 8.06 5.65
N SER A 120 17.70 7.61 5.16
CA SER A 120 18.22 8.00 3.84
C SER A 120 18.10 6.86 2.86
N TYR A 121 17.57 7.16 1.69
CA TYR A 121 17.35 6.21 0.60
C TYR A 121 18.08 6.66 -0.65
N ILE A 122 18.54 5.71 -1.45
CA ILE A 122 18.95 5.96 -2.82
C ILE A 122 17.73 5.68 -3.71
N VAL A 123 17.25 6.70 -4.41
CA VAL A 123 16.14 6.58 -5.36
C VAL A 123 16.71 6.61 -6.76
N LYS A 124 16.66 5.48 -7.47
CA LYS A 124 17.13 5.34 -8.85
C LYS A 124 16.05 5.76 -9.86
N LYS A 125 16.44 6.29 -11.00
CA LYS A 125 15.54 6.70 -12.09
C LYS A 125 14.61 5.56 -12.55
N LYS A 126 15.11 4.31 -12.53
CA LYS A 126 14.32 3.12 -12.84
C LYS A 126 13.07 3.00 -11.95
N TYR A 127 13.15 3.38 -10.68
CA TYR A 127 12.03 3.34 -9.74
C TYR A 127 10.89 4.28 -10.18
N ILE A 128 11.25 5.50 -10.63
CA ILE A 128 10.27 6.47 -11.13
C ILE A 128 9.62 5.96 -12.43
N ILE A 129 10.44 5.46 -13.35
CA ILE A 129 9.96 4.95 -14.65
C ILE A 129 9.02 3.76 -14.44
N ASP A 130 9.41 2.81 -13.61
CA ASP A 130 8.63 1.62 -13.33
C ASP A 130 7.34 1.95 -12.57
N GLY A 131 7.39 2.83 -11.56
CA GLY A 131 6.20 3.28 -10.86
C GLY A 131 5.17 3.92 -11.79
N ARG A 132 5.61 4.72 -12.77
CA ARG A 132 4.72 5.29 -13.80
C ARG A 132 4.05 4.25 -14.68
N LYS A 133 4.71 3.12 -14.96
CA LYS A 133 4.12 1.98 -15.70
C LYS A 133 3.08 1.23 -14.87
N ASN A 134 3.19 1.25 -13.56
CA ASN A 134 2.32 0.55 -12.62
C ASN A 134 1.15 1.40 -12.08
N LYS A 135 0.81 2.52 -12.71
CA LYS A 135 -0.33 3.33 -12.31
C LYS A 135 -1.65 2.58 -12.42
N ILE A 136 -2.51 2.79 -11.44
CA ILE A 136 -3.83 2.17 -11.36
C ILE A 136 -4.99 3.18 -11.43
N LEU A 137 -4.75 4.44 -11.01
CA LEU A 137 -5.78 5.48 -10.97
C LEU A 137 -5.97 6.23 -12.29
N ASN A 138 -5.21 5.88 -13.33
CA ASN A 138 -5.36 6.42 -14.68
C ASN A 138 -6.52 5.76 -15.47
N LYS A 139 -7.01 4.61 -15.00
CA LYS A 139 -8.13 3.85 -15.58
C LYS A 139 -9.10 3.44 -14.50
N GLU A 140 -10.30 3.06 -14.89
CA GLU A 140 -11.26 2.46 -13.96
C GLU A 140 -10.81 1.06 -13.54
N PHE A 141 -11.07 0.74 -12.29
CA PHE A 141 -10.78 -0.56 -11.69
C PHE A 141 -12.09 -1.18 -11.20
N LYS A 142 -12.54 -2.27 -11.84
CA LYS A 142 -13.75 -3.01 -11.43
C LYS A 142 -13.43 -3.87 -10.21
N TRP A 143 -14.17 -3.66 -9.10
CA TRP A 143 -13.96 -4.39 -7.87
C TRP A 143 -15.25 -4.53 -7.08
N ASN A 144 -15.87 -5.71 -7.11
CA ASN A 144 -17.18 -5.99 -6.47
C ASN A 144 -17.06 -6.71 -5.12
N LYS A 145 -15.89 -6.67 -4.49
CA LYS A 145 -15.62 -7.25 -3.18
C LYS A 145 -15.33 -6.14 -2.17
N PRO A 146 -15.28 -6.42 -0.85
CA PRO A 146 -15.00 -5.37 0.14
C PRO A 146 -13.70 -4.61 -0.14
N LEU A 147 -13.80 -3.27 -0.12
CA LEU A 147 -12.67 -2.35 -0.10
C LEU A 147 -12.91 -1.33 1.01
N ILE A 148 -12.03 -1.31 2.01
CA ILE A 148 -12.09 -0.34 3.11
C ILE A 148 -10.80 0.46 3.10
N LEU A 149 -10.92 1.79 3.01
CA LEU A 149 -9.80 2.72 3.06
C LEU A 149 -9.82 3.46 4.40
N ILE A 150 -8.72 3.43 5.12
CA ILE A 150 -8.56 4.13 6.40
C ILE A 150 -7.53 5.24 6.21
N GLN A 151 -7.89 6.47 6.54
CA GLN A 151 -7.04 7.65 6.35
C GLN A 151 -7.05 8.54 7.59
N GLY A 152 -5.88 8.90 8.07
CA GLY A 152 -5.71 9.92 9.10
C GLY A 152 -5.82 11.34 8.54
N LEU A 153 -6.55 12.24 9.20
CA LEU A 153 -6.64 13.63 8.74
C LEU A 153 -5.41 14.48 9.12
N LYS A 154 -4.57 13.98 10.04
CA LYS A 154 -3.25 14.57 10.36
C LYS A 154 -2.11 13.96 9.53
N ASP A 155 -2.43 13.13 8.53
CA ASP A 155 -1.44 12.55 7.62
C ASP A 155 -0.85 13.66 6.72
N ASN A 156 0.44 13.94 6.90
CA ASN A 156 1.19 14.93 6.13
C ASN A 156 1.92 14.31 4.91
N VAL A 157 1.83 13.00 4.72
CA VAL A 157 2.47 12.23 3.64
C VAL A 157 1.49 11.91 2.53
N VAL A 158 0.39 11.23 2.90
CA VAL A 158 -0.69 10.90 1.98
C VAL A 158 -1.86 11.83 2.26
N LYS A 159 -2.15 12.69 1.32
CA LYS A 159 -3.19 13.71 1.47
C LYS A 159 -4.56 13.08 1.68
N SER A 160 -5.38 13.70 2.53
CA SER A 160 -6.69 13.19 2.94
C SER A 160 -7.71 13.01 1.80
N TYR A 161 -7.49 13.64 0.64
CA TYR A 161 -8.33 13.47 -0.56
C TYR A 161 -7.99 12.20 -1.37
N ILE A 162 -6.88 11.51 -1.09
CA ILE A 162 -6.45 10.32 -1.86
C ILE A 162 -7.48 9.18 -1.78
N PRO A 163 -8.05 8.82 -0.62
CA PRO A 163 -9.11 7.81 -0.57
C PRO A 163 -10.29 8.11 -1.49
N GLU A 164 -10.74 9.38 -1.54
CA GLU A 164 -11.82 9.80 -2.45
C GLU A 164 -11.41 9.64 -3.91
N LYS A 165 -10.18 10.01 -4.26
CA LYS A 165 -9.63 9.80 -5.61
C LYS A 165 -9.60 8.33 -5.99
N ILE A 166 -9.28 7.42 -5.05
CA ILE A 166 -9.33 5.98 -5.25
C ILE A 166 -10.78 5.54 -5.53
N VAL A 167 -11.71 5.93 -4.66
CA VAL A 167 -13.13 5.54 -4.79
C VAL A 167 -13.74 5.99 -6.11
N LYS A 168 -13.41 7.20 -6.60
CA LYS A 168 -13.86 7.68 -7.92
C LYS A 168 -13.40 6.79 -9.08
N LYS A 169 -12.31 6.04 -8.91
CA LYS A 169 -11.75 5.15 -9.95
C LYS A 169 -12.12 3.69 -9.79
N VAL A 170 -12.49 3.28 -8.57
CA VAL A 170 -12.92 1.91 -8.30
C VAL A 170 -14.42 1.79 -8.57
N LYS A 171 -14.81 0.92 -9.49
CA LYS A 171 -16.22 0.61 -9.79
C LYS A 171 -16.65 -0.60 -8.97
N GLY A 172 -17.54 -0.39 -8.04
CA GLY A 172 -18.10 -1.39 -7.14
C GLY A 172 -18.93 -0.74 -6.05
N ASN A 173 -19.72 -1.51 -5.34
CA ASN A 173 -20.70 -1.01 -4.34
C ASN A 173 -20.32 -1.39 -2.88
N GLN A 174 -19.23 -2.14 -2.67
CA GLN A 174 -18.77 -2.53 -1.34
C GLN A 174 -17.52 -1.73 -0.91
N ILE A 175 -17.55 -0.41 -1.15
CA ILE A 175 -16.42 0.48 -0.90
C ILE A 175 -16.74 1.41 0.27
N GLN A 176 -15.81 1.53 1.22
CA GLN A 176 -15.96 2.39 2.40
C GLN A 176 -14.69 3.21 2.63
N ILE A 177 -14.86 4.44 3.12
CA ILE A 177 -13.78 5.29 3.62
C ILE A 177 -14.00 5.51 5.11
N LYS A 178 -12.95 5.35 5.91
CA LYS A 178 -12.88 5.72 7.33
C LYS A 178 -11.89 6.86 7.50
N LEU A 179 -12.37 8.05 7.83
CA LEU A 179 -11.52 9.21 8.11
C LEU A 179 -11.33 9.34 9.64
N LEU A 180 -10.07 9.34 10.08
CA LEU A 180 -9.71 9.40 11.49
C LEU A 180 -9.13 10.79 11.81
N LYS A 181 -9.91 11.64 12.52
CA LYS A 181 -9.62 13.06 12.73
C LYS A 181 -8.24 13.33 13.34
N ASN A 182 -7.83 12.52 14.31
CA ASN A 182 -6.62 12.77 15.09
C ASN A 182 -5.42 11.90 14.68
N SER A 183 -5.57 11.03 13.68
CA SER A 183 -4.56 10.06 13.29
C SER A 183 -3.62 10.61 12.22
N ASP A 184 -2.36 10.21 12.31
CA ASP A 184 -1.29 10.53 11.36
C ASP A 184 -1.12 9.43 10.29
N HIS A 185 -0.05 9.54 9.48
CA HIS A 185 0.30 8.54 8.46
C HIS A 185 0.56 7.16 9.02
N ARG A 186 1.05 7.07 10.26
CA ARG A 186 1.40 5.79 10.88
C ARG A 186 0.18 4.96 11.25
N LEU A 187 -0.94 5.58 11.59
CA LEU A 187 -2.15 4.87 12.04
C LEU A 187 -1.79 3.81 13.09
N SER A 188 -1.08 4.20 14.15
CA SER A 188 -0.48 3.27 15.11
C SER A 188 -0.91 3.48 16.56
N GLU A 189 -1.71 4.50 16.82
CA GLU A 189 -2.28 4.73 18.14
C GLU A 189 -3.28 3.63 18.51
N PRO A 190 -3.53 3.36 19.79
CA PRO A 190 -4.46 2.31 20.22
C PRO A 190 -5.83 2.37 19.54
N PHE A 191 -6.37 3.58 19.38
CA PHE A 191 -7.63 3.81 18.66
C PHE A 191 -7.54 3.38 17.20
N ASP A 192 -6.47 3.77 16.50
CA ASP A 192 -6.24 3.39 15.09
C ASP A 192 -6.19 1.88 14.92
N LEU A 193 -5.46 1.21 15.80
CA LEU A 193 -5.29 -0.24 15.77
C LEU A 193 -6.63 -0.96 16.00
N LYS A 194 -7.48 -0.44 16.87
CA LYS A 194 -8.85 -0.94 17.09
C LYS A 194 -9.66 -0.81 15.80
N VAL A 195 -9.69 0.37 15.18
CA VAL A 195 -10.43 0.63 13.94
C VAL A 195 -9.94 -0.27 12.80
N ILE A 196 -8.62 -0.46 12.66
CA ILE A 196 -8.03 -1.36 11.67
C ILE A 196 -8.56 -2.79 11.83
N ASN A 197 -8.54 -3.33 13.05
CA ASN A 197 -9.01 -4.69 13.33
C ASN A 197 -10.52 -4.83 13.05
N GLU A 198 -11.34 -3.82 13.41
CA GLU A 198 -12.78 -3.79 13.11
C GLU A 198 -13.03 -3.78 11.58
N CYS A 199 -12.25 -3.02 10.83
CA CYS A 199 -12.35 -2.99 9.37
C CYS A 199 -11.97 -4.32 8.74
N ILE A 200 -10.93 -4.99 9.25
CA ILE A 200 -10.56 -6.34 8.79
C ILE A 200 -11.69 -7.33 9.09
N ALA A 201 -12.26 -7.30 10.31
CA ALA A 201 -13.42 -8.12 10.67
C ALA A 201 -14.61 -7.90 9.72
N SER A 202 -14.90 -6.63 9.41
CA SER A 202 -15.99 -6.27 8.48
C SER A 202 -15.71 -6.78 7.07
N ALA A 203 -14.47 -6.70 6.59
CA ALA A 203 -14.10 -7.22 5.27
C ALA A 203 -14.23 -8.74 5.18
N ILE A 204 -13.92 -9.47 6.27
CA ILE A 204 -14.07 -10.93 6.35
C ILE A 204 -15.54 -11.35 6.33
N LYS A 205 -16.40 -10.68 7.10
CA LYS A 205 -17.84 -11.02 7.22
C LYS A 205 -18.65 -10.79 5.94
N LYS A 206 -18.16 -9.98 5.02
CA LYS A 206 -18.83 -9.64 3.76
C LYS A 206 -18.47 -10.57 2.60
N ASN A 207 -17.61 -11.53 2.83
CA ASN A 207 -17.23 -12.62 1.94
C ASN A 207 -17.87 -13.92 2.42
#